data_f10b3ac61cd915db6e2d580ce5b712fd
#
_entry.id   f10b3ac61cd915db6e2d580ce5b712fd
#
_cell.length_a   1.000
_cell.length_b   1.000
_cell.length_c   1.000
_cell.angle_alpha   90.00
_cell.angle_beta   90.00
_cell.angle_gamma   90.00
#
_symmetry.space_group_name_H-M   'P 1'
#
loop_
_entity.id
_entity.type
_entity.pdbx_description
1 polymer ?
#
loop_
_entity_poly.entity_id
_entity_poly.type
_entity_poly.pdbx_seq_one_letter_code
_entity_poly.pdbx_strand_id
1 'polypeptide(L)'
;SLYYIYVVNFNNHHLEKMKIRRVFLASDHAGFLLKDVIVKFLKGRGIDISDLGPKRENSVDYPDFAHLLAKKMSKKKNNVGILVCGSGEGMIMAANRHKNIRAALCYDVKSTKLSRMHNNANVIAIGSRLTKKNVALRCVDTFLKTKFEGGRHLRRVKKI
;
A
#
# COMPACT_ATOMS: atom_id res chain seq x y z
N SER A 1 -0.40 5.98 -18.61
CA SER A 1 0.19 7.00 -17.71
C SER A 1 1.27 6.38 -16.84
N LEU A 2 2.42 7.05 -16.74
CA LEU A 2 3.50 6.61 -15.87
C LEU A 2 3.15 6.94 -14.41
N TYR A 3 3.24 5.95 -13.55
CA TYR A 3 3.03 6.11 -12.11
C TYR A 3 4.37 6.43 -11.44
N TYR A 4 4.35 7.43 -10.58
CA TYR A 4 5.52 7.89 -9.83
C TYR A 4 5.17 8.00 -8.34
N ILE A 5 6.12 7.60 -7.51
CA ILE A 5 6.10 7.93 -6.08
C ILE A 5 7.16 8.98 -5.79
N TYR A 6 6.95 9.74 -4.73
CA TYR A 6 7.96 10.63 -4.20
C TYR A 6 8.59 9.97 -2.98
N VAL A 7 9.87 9.75 -3.07
CA VAL A 7 10.66 9.14 -2.00
C VAL A 7 11.54 10.21 -1.37
N VAL A 8 11.61 10.20 -0.06
CA VAL A 8 12.52 11.07 0.67
C VAL A 8 13.93 10.53 0.54
N ASN A 9 14.82 11.34 -0.03
CA ASN A 9 16.24 11.07 0.06
C ASN A 9 16.74 11.60 1.41
N PHE A 10 16.91 10.71 2.37
CA PHE A 10 17.31 11.08 3.74
C PHE A 10 18.70 11.71 3.82
N ASN A 11 19.57 11.44 2.85
CA ASN A 11 20.92 12.00 2.84
C ASN A 11 20.95 13.46 2.37
N ASN A 12 20.07 13.82 1.43
CA ASN A 12 20.05 15.15 0.81
C ASN A 12 18.83 15.99 1.17
N HIS A 13 17.94 15.50 2.00
CA HIS A 13 16.68 16.19 2.39
C HIS A 13 15.75 16.59 1.22
N HIS A 14 15.92 16.00 0.04
CA HIS A 14 15.10 16.27 -1.14
C HIS A 14 14.03 15.20 -1.38
N LEU A 15 12.91 15.64 -1.95
CA LEU A 15 11.89 14.77 -2.50
C LEU A 15 12.28 14.41 -3.94
N GLU A 16 12.51 13.14 -4.18
CA GLU A 16 12.80 12.63 -5.52
C GLU A 16 11.55 12.03 -6.14
N LYS A 17 11.27 12.41 -7.38
CA LYS A 17 10.23 11.78 -8.19
C LYS A 17 10.79 10.47 -8.73
N MET A 18 10.27 9.36 -8.23
CA MET A 18 10.72 8.04 -8.65
C MET A 18 9.57 7.25 -9.26
N LYS A 19 9.82 6.58 -10.36
CA LYS A 19 8.86 5.66 -10.95
C LYS A 19 8.58 4.52 -9.97
N ILE A 20 7.30 4.21 -9.76
CA ILE A 20 6.93 3.00 -9.01
C ILE A 20 7.52 1.80 -9.75
N ARG A 21 8.32 1.03 -9.04
CA ARG A 21 8.97 -0.14 -9.61
C ARG A 21 8.03 -1.33 -9.64
N ARG A 22 7.34 -1.58 -8.52
CA ARG A 22 6.43 -2.71 -8.37
C ARG A 22 5.41 -2.46 -7.26
N VAL A 23 4.21 -2.96 -7.47
CA VAL A 23 3.16 -3.03 -6.45
C VAL A 23 3.09 -4.46 -5.94
N PHE A 24 3.34 -4.67 -4.65
CA PHE A 24 3.10 -5.94 -3.98
C PHE A 24 1.70 -5.98 -3.42
N LEU A 25 1.04 -7.13 -3.57
CA LEU A 25 -0.31 -7.34 -3.02
C LEU A 25 -0.32 -8.62 -2.21
N ALA A 26 -1.03 -8.59 -1.10
CA ALA A 26 -1.33 -9.76 -0.29
C ALA A 26 -2.68 -9.59 0.42
N SER A 27 -3.30 -10.68 0.77
CA SER A 27 -4.56 -10.68 1.53
C SER A 27 -4.61 -11.86 2.49
N ASP A 28 -5.65 -11.90 3.30
CA ASP A 28 -6.15 -13.14 3.90
C ASP A 28 -7.29 -13.71 3.05
N HIS A 29 -7.98 -14.73 3.57
CA HIS A 29 -9.13 -15.33 2.88
C HIS A 29 -10.30 -14.36 2.69
N ALA A 30 -10.55 -13.47 3.65
CA ALA A 30 -11.62 -12.48 3.55
C ALA A 30 -11.34 -11.40 2.49
N GLY A 31 -10.07 -11.09 2.25
CA GLY A 31 -9.62 -10.14 1.25
C GLY A 31 -9.33 -10.72 -0.13
N PHE A 32 -9.41 -12.03 -0.29
CA PHE A 32 -8.96 -12.74 -1.50
C PHE A 32 -9.65 -12.23 -2.79
N LEU A 33 -10.98 -12.16 -2.81
CA LEU A 33 -11.73 -11.73 -3.98
C LEU A 33 -11.45 -10.26 -4.33
N LEU A 34 -11.41 -9.38 -3.35
CA LEU A 34 -11.09 -7.97 -3.60
C LEU A 34 -9.65 -7.78 -4.07
N LYS A 35 -8.70 -8.55 -3.51
CA LYS A 35 -7.31 -8.55 -3.99
C LYS A 35 -7.25 -8.94 -5.47
N ASP A 36 -7.96 -9.97 -5.89
CA ASP A 36 -8.00 -10.41 -7.29
C ASP A 36 -8.54 -9.31 -8.22
N VAL A 37 -9.59 -8.61 -7.81
CA VAL A 37 -10.12 -7.45 -8.53
C VAL A 37 -9.07 -6.34 -8.67
N ILE A 38 -8.34 -6.04 -7.60
CA ILE A 38 -7.29 -5.01 -7.61
C ILE A 38 -6.13 -5.45 -8.52
N VAL A 39 -5.71 -6.70 -8.46
CA VAL A 39 -4.66 -7.26 -9.33
C VAL A 39 -5.02 -7.07 -10.81
N LYS A 40 -6.23 -7.44 -11.21
CA LYS A 40 -6.72 -7.27 -12.60
C LYS A 40 -6.77 -5.80 -13.01
N PHE A 41 -7.22 -4.93 -12.13
CA PHE A 41 -7.26 -3.48 -12.34
C PHE A 41 -5.86 -2.90 -12.59
N LEU A 42 -4.86 -3.30 -11.82
CA LEU A 42 -3.48 -2.82 -11.95
C LEU A 42 -2.81 -3.38 -13.20
N LYS A 43 -3.00 -4.65 -13.49
CA LYS A 43 -2.51 -5.28 -14.74
C LYS A 43 -3.07 -4.60 -15.98
N GLY A 44 -4.37 -4.29 -15.98
CA GLY A 44 -5.01 -3.56 -17.07
C GLY A 44 -4.44 -2.16 -17.31
N ARG A 45 -3.75 -1.59 -16.33
CA ARG A 45 -3.04 -0.30 -16.43
C ARG A 45 -1.55 -0.42 -16.72
N GLY A 46 -1.07 -1.62 -16.99
CA GLY A 46 0.34 -1.85 -17.29
C GLY A 46 1.28 -1.66 -16.09
N ILE A 47 0.76 -1.77 -14.87
CA ILE A 47 1.56 -1.65 -13.65
C ILE A 47 2.19 -3.02 -13.33
N ASP A 48 3.49 -3.01 -13.06
CA ASP A 48 4.19 -4.22 -12.63
C ASP A 48 3.77 -4.60 -11.21
N ILE A 49 3.23 -5.80 -11.05
CA ILE A 49 2.67 -6.29 -9.78
C ILE A 49 3.28 -7.63 -9.37
N SER A 50 3.24 -7.90 -8.08
CA SER A 50 3.58 -9.19 -7.49
C SER A 50 2.48 -9.57 -6.50
N ASP A 51 1.68 -10.54 -6.87
CA ASP A 51 0.68 -11.12 -5.98
C ASP A 51 1.35 -12.16 -5.08
N LEU A 52 1.45 -11.85 -3.78
CA LEU A 52 2.11 -12.70 -2.79
C LEU A 52 1.17 -13.75 -2.19
N GLY A 53 -0.09 -13.73 -2.58
CA GLY A 53 -1.07 -14.72 -2.12
C GLY A 53 -2.05 -14.20 -1.07
N PRO A 54 -2.86 -15.13 -0.53
CA PRO A 54 -2.93 -16.55 -0.84
C PRO A 54 -3.42 -16.82 -2.28
N LYS A 55 -3.17 -18.04 -2.77
CA LYS A 55 -3.64 -18.45 -4.11
C LYS A 55 -5.05 -19.02 -4.10
N ARG A 56 -5.61 -19.27 -2.92
CA ARG A 56 -6.93 -19.86 -2.70
C ARG A 56 -7.63 -19.15 -1.55
N GLU A 57 -8.94 -19.28 -1.49
CA GLU A 57 -9.81 -18.68 -0.45
C GLU A 57 -9.86 -19.48 0.87
N ASN A 58 -8.89 -20.34 1.10
CA ASN A 58 -8.81 -21.10 2.35
C ASN A 58 -8.45 -20.19 3.52
N SER A 59 -8.96 -20.51 4.70
CA SER A 59 -8.64 -19.74 5.91
C SER A 59 -7.13 -19.69 6.17
N VAL A 60 -6.62 -18.48 6.33
CA VAL A 60 -5.21 -18.18 6.60
C VAL A 60 -5.12 -17.06 7.62
N ASP A 61 -3.97 -16.96 8.26
CA ASP A 61 -3.69 -15.91 9.23
C ASP A 61 -3.19 -14.64 8.52
N TYR A 62 -3.91 -13.55 8.64
CA TYR A 62 -3.56 -12.27 7.99
C TYR A 62 -2.16 -11.76 8.33
N PRO A 63 -1.61 -11.94 9.57
CA PRO A 63 -0.27 -11.43 9.87
C PRO A 63 0.82 -12.07 9.02
N ASP A 64 0.70 -13.34 8.67
CA ASP A 64 1.67 -14.04 7.83
C ASP A 64 1.85 -13.32 6.48
N PHE A 65 0.75 -12.88 5.88
CA PHE A 65 0.76 -12.19 4.60
C PHE A 65 1.19 -10.73 4.72
N ALA A 66 0.84 -10.04 5.81
CA ALA A 66 1.34 -8.70 6.09
C ALA A 66 2.86 -8.68 6.28
N HIS A 67 3.39 -9.64 7.05
CA HIS A 67 4.84 -9.79 7.25
C HIS A 67 5.57 -10.18 5.97
N LEU A 68 5.00 -11.07 5.16
CA LEU A 68 5.57 -11.45 3.87
C LEU A 68 5.73 -10.24 2.95
N LEU A 69 4.67 -9.43 2.80
CA LEU A 69 4.70 -8.21 1.99
C LEU A 69 5.75 -7.22 2.51
N ALA A 70 5.76 -6.96 3.81
CA ALA A 70 6.72 -6.04 4.42
C ALA A 70 8.18 -6.47 4.17
N LYS A 71 8.48 -7.75 4.30
CA LYS A 71 9.81 -8.31 4.02
C LYS A 71 10.20 -8.18 2.55
N LYS A 72 9.27 -8.38 1.63
CA LYS A 72 9.51 -8.21 0.19
C LYS A 72 9.79 -6.74 -0.16
N MET A 73 9.10 -5.81 0.46
CA MET A 73 9.27 -4.37 0.24
C MET A 73 10.58 -3.83 0.79
N SER A 74 11.12 -4.40 1.86
CA SER A 74 12.35 -3.91 2.51
C SER A 74 13.59 -3.98 1.62
N LYS A 75 13.57 -4.80 0.59
CA LYS A 75 14.74 -5.09 -0.26
C LYS A 75 14.99 -4.07 -1.37
N LYS A 76 14.01 -3.25 -1.73
CA LYS A 76 14.12 -2.32 -2.88
C LYS A 76 13.32 -1.05 -2.64
N LYS A 77 13.93 0.08 -2.92
CA LYS A 77 13.26 1.38 -2.96
C LYS A 77 12.21 1.40 -4.09
N ASN A 78 11.21 2.24 -3.98
CA ASN A 78 10.14 2.47 -4.97
C ASN A 78 9.10 1.34 -5.10
N ASN A 79 9.12 0.37 -4.20
CA ASN A 79 8.04 -0.57 -4.08
C ASN A 79 6.94 0.03 -3.19
N VAL A 80 5.71 -0.31 -3.50
CA VAL A 80 4.55 -0.01 -2.67
C VAL A 80 3.75 -1.27 -2.42
N GLY A 81 2.94 -1.29 -1.40
CA GLY A 81 2.16 -2.45 -1.00
C GLY A 81 0.68 -2.17 -0.86
N ILE A 82 -0.12 -3.17 -1.15
CA ILE A 82 -1.56 -3.18 -0.93
C ILE A 82 -1.92 -4.46 -0.19
N LEU A 83 -2.54 -4.29 0.97
CA LEU A 83 -3.01 -5.38 1.83
C LEU A 83 -4.53 -5.37 1.91
N VAL A 84 -5.14 -6.53 1.88
CA VAL A 84 -6.60 -6.66 1.97
C VAL A 84 -6.96 -7.76 2.97
N CYS A 85 -7.80 -7.42 3.93
CA CYS A 85 -8.45 -8.40 4.81
C CYS A 85 -9.89 -7.97 5.10
N GLY A 86 -10.57 -8.57 6.06
CA GLY A 86 -11.96 -8.24 6.34
C GLY A 86 -12.19 -6.78 6.73
N SER A 87 -11.42 -6.26 7.67
CA SER A 87 -11.49 -4.85 8.14
C SER A 87 -10.30 -3.99 7.70
N GLY A 88 -9.17 -4.58 7.34
CA GLY A 88 -7.92 -3.90 7.09
C GLY A 88 -7.09 -3.64 8.36
N GLU A 89 -7.70 -3.66 9.53
CA GLU A 89 -7.07 -3.27 10.80
C GLU A 89 -5.89 -4.15 11.18
N GLY A 90 -6.09 -5.47 11.19
CA GLY A 90 -5.02 -6.40 11.56
C GLY A 90 -3.83 -6.34 10.60
N MET A 91 -4.09 -6.14 9.32
CA MET A 91 -3.04 -5.94 8.32
C MET A 91 -2.18 -4.71 8.63
N ILE A 92 -2.80 -3.59 9.02
CA ILE A 92 -2.09 -2.36 9.42
C ILE A 92 -1.23 -2.60 10.66
N MET A 93 -1.81 -3.23 11.67
CA MET A 93 -1.10 -3.52 12.92
C MET A 93 0.15 -4.40 12.66
N ALA A 94 0.01 -5.45 11.88
CA ALA A 94 1.11 -6.34 11.54
C ALA A 94 2.17 -5.67 10.65
N ALA A 95 1.75 -4.98 9.59
CA ALA A 95 2.66 -4.34 8.65
C ALA A 95 3.51 -3.24 9.31
N ASN A 96 2.91 -2.42 10.16
CA ASN A 96 3.61 -1.33 10.85
C ASN A 96 4.60 -1.79 11.94
N ARG A 97 4.67 -3.08 12.24
CA ARG A 97 5.76 -3.65 13.05
C ARG A 97 7.11 -3.63 12.33
N HIS A 98 7.12 -3.46 11.03
CA HIS A 98 8.34 -3.41 10.22
C HIS A 98 8.81 -1.96 10.03
N LYS A 99 10.07 -1.70 10.37
CA LYS A 99 10.68 -0.36 10.39
C LYS A 99 10.53 0.43 9.08
N ASN A 100 10.52 -0.25 7.94
CA ASN A 100 10.46 0.40 6.64
C ASN A 100 9.02 0.60 6.12
N ILE A 101 8.03 0.19 6.90
CA ILE A 101 6.63 0.24 6.47
C ILE A 101 5.90 1.37 7.18
N ARG A 102 5.25 2.19 6.38
CA ARG A 102 4.25 3.16 6.82
C ARG A 102 2.94 2.78 6.15
N ALA A 103 2.21 1.90 6.84
CA ALA A 103 0.95 1.37 6.35
C ALA A 103 -0.23 2.19 6.89
N ALA A 104 -1.14 2.57 6.01
CA ALA A 104 -2.32 3.33 6.32
C ALA A 104 -3.59 2.54 6.01
N LEU A 105 -4.57 2.59 6.92
CA LEU A 105 -5.91 2.08 6.66
C LEU A 105 -6.65 3.06 5.74
N CYS A 106 -7.10 2.57 4.59
CA CYS A 106 -7.79 3.38 3.59
C CYS A 106 -9.20 2.86 3.37
N TYR A 107 -10.19 3.67 3.68
CA TYR A 107 -11.62 3.36 3.56
C TYR A 107 -12.37 4.33 2.64
N ASP A 108 -11.71 5.44 2.26
CA ASP A 108 -12.21 6.39 1.27
C ASP A 108 -11.04 7.10 0.55
N VAL A 109 -11.36 7.86 -0.48
CA VAL A 109 -10.38 8.60 -1.27
C VAL A 109 -9.67 9.67 -0.44
N LYS A 110 -10.39 10.32 0.46
CA LYS A 110 -9.83 11.41 1.30
C LYS A 110 -8.77 10.87 2.27
N SER A 111 -9.07 9.80 3.01
CA SER A 111 -8.10 9.19 3.93
C SER A 111 -6.87 8.68 3.19
N THR A 112 -7.07 8.08 2.03
CA THR A 112 -5.99 7.60 1.17
C THR A 112 -5.09 8.75 0.71
N LYS A 113 -5.68 9.83 0.22
CA LYS A 113 -4.94 11.01 -0.22
C LYS A 113 -4.10 11.60 0.91
N LEU A 114 -4.69 11.77 2.10
CA LEU A 114 -3.99 12.32 3.26
C LEU A 114 -2.84 11.42 3.74
N SER A 115 -3.01 10.10 3.71
CA SER A 115 -1.94 9.17 4.08
C SER A 115 -0.70 9.30 3.19
N ARG A 116 -0.89 9.62 1.92
CA ARG A 116 0.20 9.93 0.99
C ARG A 116 0.78 11.32 1.24
N MET A 117 -0.08 12.35 1.21
CA MET A 117 0.35 13.75 1.30
C MET A 117 1.09 14.05 2.59
N HIS A 118 0.62 13.54 3.71
CA HIS A 118 1.13 13.89 5.03
C HIS A 118 2.09 12.86 5.63
N ASN A 119 1.88 11.57 5.38
CA ASN A 119 2.61 10.50 6.05
C ASN A 119 3.52 9.70 5.11
N ASN A 120 3.52 10.02 3.82
CA ASN A 120 4.29 9.27 2.83
C ASN A 120 4.07 7.76 2.95
N ALA A 121 2.82 7.35 3.13
CA ALA A 121 2.47 5.95 3.27
C ALA A 121 2.97 5.16 2.05
N ASN A 122 3.64 4.04 2.30
CA ASN A 122 4.13 3.15 1.24
C ASN A 122 3.35 1.84 1.16
N VAL A 123 2.43 1.62 2.10
CA VAL A 123 1.47 0.52 2.10
C VAL A 123 0.10 1.07 2.45
N ILE A 124 -0.94 0.55 1.81
CA ILE A 124 -2.32 0.74 2.25
C ILE A 124 -2.96 -0.60 2.56
N ALA A 125 -3.88 -0.61 3.50
CA ALA A 125 -4.77 -1.74 3.73
C ALA A 125 -6.22 -1.34 3.53
N ILE A 126 -6.99 -2.27 2.99
CA ILE A 126 -8.41 -2.10 2.67
C ILE A 126 -9.20 -3.23 3.32
N GLY A 127 -10.31 -2.88 3.96
CA GLY A 127 -11.26 -3.84 4.52
C GLY A 127 -12.30 -4.26 3.49
N SER A 128 -12.25 -5.50 3.04
CA SER A 128 -13.17 -6.04 2.02
C SER A 128 -14.63 -6.04 2.46
N ARG A 129 -14.88 -6.15 3.76
CA ARG A 129 -16.24 -6.13 4.35
C ARG A 129 -16.78 -4.73 4.60
N LEU A 130 -15.92 -3.72 4.58
CA LEU A 130 -16.25 -2.34 4.94
C LEU A 130 -16.21 -1.37 3.75
N THR A 131 -15.55 -1.77 2.67
CA THR A 131 -15.28 -0.88 1.52
C THR A 131 -15.84 -1.49 0.24
N LYS A 132 -16.71 -0.76 -0.43
CA LYS A 132 -17.26 -1.17 -1.73
C LYS A 132 -16.14 -1.26 -2.78
N LYS A 133 -16.29 -2.19 -3.72
CA LYS A 133 -15.30 -2.45 -4.77
C LYS A 133 -14.87 -1.19 -5.52
N ASN A 134 -15.82 -0.37 -5.97
CA ASN A 134 -15.51 0.85 -6.70
C ASN A 134 -14.73 1.88 -5.86
N VAL A 135 -15.04 1.98 -4.56
CA VAL A 135 -14.32 2.84 -3.63
C VAL A 135 -12.90 2.31 -3.40
N ALA A 136 -12.74 1.00 -3.22
CA ALA A 136 -11.44 0.36 -3.09
C ALA A 136 -10.53 0.65 -4.29
N LEU A 137 -11.05 0.51 -5.52
CA LEU A 137 -10.29 0.81 -6.74
C LEU A 137 -9.91 2.29 -6.85
N ARG A 138 -10.79 3.20 -6.43
CA ARG A 138 -10.47 4.64 -6.36
C ARG A 138 -9.41 4.94 -5.31
N CYS A 139 -9.43 4.26 -4.17
CA CYS A 139 -8.38 4.38 -3.16
C CYS A 139 -7.02 3.91 -3.72
N VAL A 140 -6.99 2.78 -4.40
CA VAL A 140 -5.76 2.27 -5.03
C VAL A 140 -5.21 3.26 -6.05
N ASP A 141 -6.05 3.78 -6.94
CA ASP A 141 -5.63 4.79 -7.93
C ASP A 141 -5.11 6.06 -7.26
N THR A 142 -5.81 6.56 -6.25
CA THR A 142 -5.39 7.74 -5.46
C THR A 142 -4.06 7.50 -4.77
N PHE A 143 -3.87 6.34 -4.16
CA PHE A 143 -2.62 5.96 -3.50
C PHE A 143 -1.43 6.01 -4.45
N LEU A 144 -1.59 5.47 -5.66
CA LEU A 144 -0.52 5.41 -6.64
C LEU A 144 -0.19 6.76 -7.29
N LYS A 145 -1.15 7.69 -7.33
CA LYS A 145 -1.01 9.00 -8.00
C LYS A 145 -0.67 10.15 -7.07
N THR A 146 -0.95 10.02 -5.78
CA THR A 146 -0.79 11.13 -4.84
C THR A 146 0.66 11.28 -4.40
N LYS A 147 1.16 12.48 -4.48
CA LYS A 147 2.52 12.86 -4.09
C LYS A 147 2.59 13.12 -2.58
N PHE A 148 3.76 12.88 -1.99
CA PHE A 148 4.07 13.36 -0.66
C PHE A 148 4.35 14.87 -0.72
N GLU A 149 3.77 15.64 0.18
CA GLU A 149 3.96 17.10 0.21
C GLU A 149 5.34 17.53 0.71
N GLY A 150 6.00 16.71 1.51
CA GLY A 150 7.26 17.09 2.16
C GLY A 150 7.07 18.19 3.20
N GLY A 151 7.85 19.27 3.09
CA GLY A 151 7.73 20.44 3.96
C GLY A 151 7.69 20.08 5.45
N ARG A 152 6.71 20.62 6.17
CA ARG A 152 6.50 20.34 7.61
C ARG A 152 6.27 18.88 7.93
N HIS A 153 5.72 18.10 6.98
CA HIS A 153 5.43 16.68 7.16
C HIS A 153 6.70 15.83 7.15
N LEU A 154 7.72 16.24 6.39
CA LEU A 154 8.99 15.52 6.29
C LEU A 154 9.65 15.30 7.65
N ARG A 155 9.71 16.35 8.48
CA ARG A 155 10.27 16.27 9.85
C ARG A 155 9.55 15.21 10.69
N ARG A 156 8.22 15.11 10.55
CA ARG A 156 7.41 14.15 11.30
C ARG A 156 7.61 12.73 10.79
N VAL A 157 7.60 12.54 9.49
CA VAL A 157 7.83 11.21 8.88
C VAL A 157 9.19 10.65 9.24
N LYS A 158 10.22 11.51 9.38
CA LYS A 158 11.56 11.08 9.81
C LYS A 158 11.61 10.54 11.25
N LYS A 159 10.59 10.76 12.05
CA LYS A 159 10.50 10.30 13.45
C LYS A 159 9.69 9.01 13.60
N ILE A 160 9.12 8.48 12.53
CA ILE A 160 8.46 7.17 12.49
C ILE A 160 9.56 6.07 12.31
#